data_61cff10b7ea461a1c26ae566432fb895
#
_entry.id   61cff10b7ea461a1c26ae566432fb895
#
_cell.length_a   1.000
_cell.length_b   1.000
_cell.length_c   1.000
_cell.angle_alpha   90.00
_cell.angle_beta   90.00
_cell.angle_gamma   90.00
#
_symmetry.space_group_name_H-M   'P 1'
#
loop_
_entity.id
_entity.type
_entity.pdbx_description
1 polymer ?
#
loop_
_entity_poly.entity_id
_entity_poly.type
_entity_poly.pdbx_seq_one_letter_code
_entity_poly.pdbx_strand_id
1 'polypeptide(L)'
;SYYKKLGAEKKPSLPEPFTASRYEDAQRFQNYSCSPVMEGFEPDTHAAEQWSDPFKGGWIAHKQGSCIKFNVSGSIIMLQYRKTINKPAPVAYAVIDGDRQNKVLLDANFDEDWGDLCCLDEIYSGAKGEHTVEIVIDTEGKENSDFMLISVITANK
;
A
#
# COMPACT_ATOMS: atom_id res chain seq x y z
N SER A 1 -23.15 8.68 42.33
CA SER A 1 -21.96 8.04 41.72
C SER A 1 -20.96 9.11 41.33
N TYR A 2 -19.75 9.03 41.80
CA TYR A 2 -18.65 10.00 41.61
C TYR A 2 -18.34 10.27 40.11
N TYR A 3 -18.50 9.27 39.27
CA TYR A 3 -18.24 9.35 37.83
C TYR A 3 -19.27 10.14 37.00
N LYS A 4 -20.43 10.47 37.55
CA LYS A 4 -21.46 11.30 36.87
C LYS A 4 -21.21 12.81 36.96
N LYS A 5 -20.17 13.26 37.69
CA LYS A 5 -19.83 14.67 37.88
C LYS A 5 -18.63 15.17 37.09
N LEU A 6 -17.93 14.29 36.37
CA LEU A 6 -16.91 14.72 35.44
C LEU A 6 -17.62 15.20 34.18
N GLY A 7 -17.83 16.51 34.09
CA GLY A 7 -18.24 17.14 32.82
C GLY A 7 -17.25 16.74 31.72
N ALA A 8 -17.74 16.67 30.47
CA ALA A 8 -16.88 16.39 29.32
C ALA A 8 -15.72 17.40 29.30
N GLU A 9 -14.57 17.00 29.79
CA GLU A 9 -13.35 17.80 29.63
C GLU A 9 -13.12 17.99 28.14
N LYS A 10 -13.05 19.26 27.72
CA LYS A 10 -12.59 19.59 26.37
C LYS A 10 -11.23 18.94 26.21
N LYS A 11 -11.12 17.98 25.30
CA LYS A 11 -9.80 17.44 24.92
C LYS A 11 -8.90 18.63 24.58
N PRO A 12 -7.75 18.79 25.22
CA PRO A 12 -6.82 19.86 24.87
C PRO A 12 -6.49 19.74 23.37
N SER A 13 -6.45 20.87 22.67
CA SER A 13 -5.92 20.89 21.31
C SER A 13 -4.48 20.39 21.36
N LEU A 14 -4.13 19.51 20.44
CA LEU A 14 -2.73 19.13 20.29
C LEU A 14 -1.89 20.38 20.00
N PRO A 15 -0.71 20.52 20.62
CA PRO A 15 0.21 21.60 20.27
C PRO A 15 0.64 21.47 18.81
N GLU A 16 1.01 22.59 18.20
CA GLU A 16 1.62 22.57 16.87
C GLU A 16 2.88 21.70 16.89
N PRO A 17 3.13 20.91 15.81
CA PRO A 17 4.32 20.07 15.74
C PRO A 17 5.61 20.90 15.80
N PHE A 18 6.62 20.41 16.50
CA PHE A 18 7.94 21.06 16.57
C PHE A 18 8.69 21.03 15.24
N THR A 19 8.39 20.05 14.40
CA THR A 19 9.04 19.85 13.09
C THR A 19 8.00 19.53 12.04
N ALA A 20 8.14 20.14 10.85
CA ALA A 20 7.32 19.76 9.71
C ALA A 20 7.72 18.36 9.22
N SER A 21 6.76 17.49 9.05
CA SER A 21 6.94 16.17 8.43
C SER A 21 6.14 16.11 7.13
N ARG A 22 6.79 15.67 6.04
CA ARG A 22 6.09 15.46 4.77
C ARG A 22 5.09 14.29 4.82
N TYR A 23 5.07 13.52 5.91
CA TYR A 23 4.21 12.35 6.10
C TYR A 23 3.27 12.51 7.30
N GLU A 24 3.09 13.73 7.83
CA GLU A 24 2.31 13.97 9.05
C GLU A 24 0.85 13.52 8.92
N ASP A 25 0.25 13.74 7.75
CA ASP A 25 -1.14 13.35 7.43
C ASP A 25 -1.21 12.01 6.69
N ALA A 26 -0.22 11.14 6.86
CA ALA A 26 -0.18 9.89 6.12
C ALA A 26 -1.40 9.00 6.44
N GLN A 27 -2.05 8.50 5.39
CA GLN A 27 -3.13 7.54 5.47
C GLN A 27 -2.72 6.25 4.80
N ARG A 28 -3.01 5.12 5.44
CA ARG A 28 -2.73 3.79 4.92
C ARG A 28 -4.03 3.07 4.56
N PHE A 29 -4.11 2.60 3.33
CA PHE A 29 -5.25 1.85 2.81
C PHE A 29 -4.89 0.38 2.68
N GLN A 30 -5.73 -0.47 3.25
CA GLN A 30 -5.65 -1.93 3.19
C GLN A 30 -7.03 -2.50 2.86
N ASN A 31 -7.14 -3.81 2.64
CA ASN A 31 -8.36 -4.46 2.15
C ASN A 31 -9.58 -4.31 3.07
N TYR A 32 -9.37 -3.97 4.34
CA TYR A 32 -10.44 -3.69 5.31
C TYR A 32 -10.82 -2.20 5.39
N SER A 33 -10.07 -1.31 4.76
CA SER A 33 -10.29 0.15 4.86
C SER A 33 -10.70 0.82 3.54
N CYS A 34 -10.59 0.12 2.41
CA CYS A 34 -11.01 0.62 1.10
C CYS A 34 -11.46 -0.52 0.18
N SER A 35 -12.16 -0.15 -0.91
CA SER A 35 -12.69 -1.09 -1.89
C SER A 35 -12.25 -0.68 -3.30
N PRO A 36 -11.05 -1.10 -3.74
CA PRO A 36 -10.56 -0.84 -5.08
C PRO A 36 -11.35 -1.62 -6.13
N VAL A 37 -11.26 -1.18 -7.39
CA VAL A 37 -11.72 -1.98 -8.53
C VAL A 37 -10.65 -3.02 -8.85
N MET A 38 -11.04 -4.29 -8.93
CA MET A 38 -10.12 -5.41 -9.12
C MET A 38 -10.53 -6.28 -10.30
N GLU A 39 -9.53 -6.71 -11.07
CA GLU A 39 -9.64 -7.73 -12.10
C GLU A 39 -8.43 -8.68 -11.92
N GLY A 40 -8.68 -9.90 -11.47
CA GLY A 40 -7.63 -10.89 -11.19
C GLY A 40 -6.81 -10.66 -9.92
N PHE A 41 -7.04 -9.57 -9.19
CA PHE A 41 -6.61 -9.40 -7.81
C PHE A 41 -7.70 -9.86 -6.85
N GLU A 42 -7.32 -10.35 -5.70
CA GLU A 42 -8.23 -10.70 -4.62
C GLU A 42 -7.70 -10.19 -3.26
N PRO A 43 -8.58 -9.89 -2.28
CA PRO A 43 -8.14 -9.54 -0.95
C PRO A 43 -7.37 -10.69 -0.29
N ASP A 44 -6.24 -10.39 0.34
CA ASP A 44 -5.57 -11.36 1.20
C ASP A 44 -6.40 -11.62 2.46
N THR A 45 -6.91 -12.84 2.58
CA THR A 45 -7.75 -13.29 3.71
C THR A 45 -7.00 -14.21 4.67
N HIS A 46 -5.71 -14.44 4.46
CA HIS A 46 -4.93 -15.28 5.35
C HIS A 46 -4.80 -14.63 6.73
N ALA A 47 -4.97 -15.44 7.77
CA ALA A 47 -4.74 -14.98 9.13
C ALA A 47 -3.26 -14.60 9.33
N ALA A 48 -3.00 -13.57 10.14
CA ALA A 48 -1.64 -13.26 10.53
C ALA A 48 -1.05 -14.43 11.33
N GLU A 49 0.13 -14.89 10.92
CA GLU A 49 0.82 -16.00 11.59
C GLU A 49 1.47 -15.55 12.90
N GLN A 50 1.83 -14.28 12.97
CA GLN A 50 2.47 -13.66 14.12
C GLN A 50 1.85 -12.29 14.40
N TRP A 51 2.01 -11.83 15.62
CA TRP A 51 1.49 -10.54 16.06
C TRP A 51 2.01 -9.33 15.25
N SER A 52 3.20 -9.44 14.67
CA SER A 52 3.85 -8.41 13.87
C SER A 52 4.01 -8.79 12.39
N ASP A 53 3.09 -9.58 11.84
CA ASP A 53 3.15 -9.96 10.43
C ASP A 53 2.86 -8.76 9.50
N PRO A 54 3.87 -8.20 8.81
CA PRO A 54 3.70 -7.04 7.94
C PRO A 54 3.04 -7.38 6.59
N PHE A 55 2.95 -8.67 6.24
CA PHE A 55 2.50 -9.16 4.93
C PHE A 55 1.01 -9.50 4.90
N LYS A 56 0.18 -8.79 5.66
CA LYS A 56 -1.26 -9.06 5.77
C LYS A 56 -2.12 -7.84 5.49
N GLY A 57 -3.36 -8.11 5.13
CA GLY A 57 -4.39 -7.09 4.96
C GLY A 57 -4.33 -6.36 3.61
N GLY A 58 -3.60 -6.90 2.65
CA GLY A 58 -3.46 -6.35 1.31
C GLY A 58 -4.25 -7.13 0.25
N TRP A 59 -3.71 -7.20 -0.93
CA TRP A 59 -4.29 -7.88 -2.09
C TRP A 59 -3.24 -8.72 -2.79
N ILE A 60 -3.65 -9.83 -3.35
CA ILE A 60 -2.79 -10.78 -4.05
C ILE A 60 -3.24 -10.97 -5.50
N ALA A 61 -2.29 -11.17 -6.39
CA ALA A 61 -2.55 -11.55 -7.78
C ALA A 61 -1.42 -12.46 -8.29
N HIS A 62 -1.79 -13.41 -9.16
CA HIS A 62 -0.85 -14.37 -9.72
C HIS A 62 -0.64 -14.18 -11.21
N LYS A 63 -1.72 -13.88 -11.94
CA LYS A 63 -1.75 -13.93 -13.41
C LYS A 63 -1.31 -12.62 -14.05
N GLN A 64 -0.56 -12.72 -15.14
CA GLN A 64 -0.30 -11.61 -16.05
C GLN A 64 -1.59 -10.94 -16.50
N GLY A 65 -1.60 -9.61 -16.54
CA GLY A 65 -2.75 -8.80 -16.89
C GLY A 65 -3.73 -8.54 -15.74
N SER A 66 -3.57 -9.21 -14.59
CA SER A 66 -4.35 -8.85 -13.40
C SER A 66 -4.14 -7.37 -13.04
N CYS A 67 -5.21 -6.68 -12.69
CA CYS A 67 -5.22 -5.24 -12.45
C CYS A 67 -5.97 -4.89 -11.17
N ILE A 68 -5.45 -3.94 -10.41
CA ILE A 68 -6.14 -3.32 -9.28
C ILE A 68 -6.04 -1.79 -9.39
N LYS A 69 -7.16 -1.09 -9.15
CA LYS A 69 -7.26 0.35 -9.32
C LYS A 69 -7.84 1.03 -8.09
N PHE A 70 -7.14 2.06 -7.64
CA PHE A 70 -7.51 2.90 -6.50
C PHE A 70 -7.77 4.33 -6.95
N ASN A 71 -8.72 5.01 -6.30
CA ASN A 71 -8.83 6.46 -6.31
C ASN A 71 -8.38 6.96 -4.93
N VAL A 72 -7.36 7.78 -4.91
CA VAL A 72 -6.73 8.29 -3.67
C VAL A 72 -6.47 9.77 -3.78
N SER A 73 -6.37 10.45 -2.63
CA SER A 73 -6.05 11.88 -2.57
C SER A 73 -4.74 12.09 -1.84
N GLY A 74 -3.87 12.91 -2.39
CA GLY A 74 -2.59 13.25 -1.75
C GLY A 74 -1.65 14.03 -2.66
N SER A 75 -0.52 14.44 -2.13
CA SER A 75 0.63 14.98 -2.88
C SER A 75 1.79 13.98 -2.94
N ILE A 76 1.70 12.91 -2.14
CA ILE A 76 2.64 11.80 -2.11
C ILE A 76 1.83 10.51 -2.13
N ILE A 77 2.22 9.56 -2.97
CA ILE A 77 1.63 8.22 -3.01
C ILE A 77 2.75 7.21 -2.93
N MET A 78 2.61 6.26 -2.00
CA MET A 78 3.56 5.18 -1.79
C MET A 78 2.84 3.84 -1.83
N LEU A 79 3.55 2.80 -2.26
CA LEU A 79 3.08 1.42 -2.25
C LEU A 79 3.96 0.58 -1.33
N GLN A 80 3.31 -0.21 -0.47
CA GLN A 80 3.98 -1.31 0.20
C GLN A 80 3.66 -2.60 -0.54
N TYR A 81 4.67 -3.37 -0.89
CA TYR A 81 4.52 -4.69 -1.48
C TYR A 81 5.62 -5.63 -1.00
N ARG A 82 5.37 -6.94 -1.14
CA ARG A 82 6.33 -7.96 -0.76
C ARG A 82 7.33 -8.18 -1.88
N LYS A 83 8.63 -8.09 -1.55
CA LYS A 83 9.69 -8.73 -2.34
C LYS A 83 10.04 -10.07 -1.70
N THR A 84 10.24 -11.11 -2.51
CA THR A 84 10.47 -12.46 -2.01
C THR A 84 11.73 -13.08 -2.61
N ILE A 85 12.43 -13.87 -1.79
CA ILE A 85 13.54 -14.73 -2.22
C ILE A 85 13.07 -15.92 -3.06
N ASN A 86 11.78 -16.22 -3.07
CA ASN A 86 11.16 -17.29 -3.85
C ASN A 86 11.02 -16.91 -5.33
N LYS A 87 12.12 -16.91 -6.06
CA LYS A 87 12.19 -16.50 -7.47
C LYS A 87 11.90 -17.64 -8.46
N PRO A 88 11.43 -17.31 -9.69
CA PRO A 88 10.95 -15.99 -10.13
C PRO A 88 9.65 -15.60 -9.44
N ALA A 89 9.60 -14.34 -8.98
CA ALA A 89 8.40 -13.70 -8.45
C ALA A 89 7.75 -12.80 -9.52
N PRO A 90 6.46 -12.48 -9.41
CA PRO A 90 5.80 -11.61 -10.37
C PRO A 90 6.42 -10.22 -10.42
N VAL A 91 6.32 -9.59 -11.59
CA VAL A 91 6.68 -8.19 -11.81
C VAL A 91 5.41 -7.43 -12.18
N ALA A 92 5.21 -6.27 -11.58
CA ALA A 92 4.08 -5.38 -11.85
C ALA A 92 4.55 -3.98 -12.22
N TYR A 93 3.63 -3.17 -12.72
CA TYR A 93 3.80 -1.73 -12.91
C TYR A 93 2.70 -0.96 -12.23
N ALA A 94 3.07 0.15 -11.57
CA ALA A 94 2.14 1.17 -11.14
C ALA A 94 2.04 2.27 -12.21
N VAL A 95 0.81 2.68 -12.50
CA VAL A 95 0.46 3.75 -13.44
C VAL A 95 -0.37 4.78 -12.68
N ILE A 96 0.07 6.04 -12.70
CA ILE A 96 -0.62 7.16 -12.07
C ILE A 96 -1.37 7.95 -13.14
N ASP A 97 -2.66 8.22 -12.91
CA ASP A 97 -3.53 9.04 -13.77
C ASP A 97 -3.52 8.61 -15.25
N GLY A 98 -3.30 7.31 -15.48
CA GLY A 98 -3.24 6.74 -16.83
C GLY A 98 -1.96 7.01 -17.60
N ASP A 99 -0.94 7.63 -16.99
CA ASP A 99 0.35 7.90 -17.62
C ASP A 99 1.20 6.63 -17.75
N ARG A 100 0.95 5.90 -18.82
CA ARG A 100 1.68 4.65 -19.13
C ARG A 100 3.12 4.86 -19.60
N GLN A 101 3.50 6.11 -19.93
CA GLN A 101 4.88 6.41 -20.35
C GLN A 101 5.82 6.50 -19.14
N ASN A 102 5.29 6.95 -18.00
CA ASN A 102 6.02 7.08 -16.74
C ASN A 102 5.61 6.02 -15.70
N LYS A 103 5.28 4.80 -16.15
CA LYS A 103 4.96 3.70 -15.25
C LYS A 103 6.14 3.34 -14.35
N VAL A 104 5.86 3.03 -13.08
CA VAL A 104 6.86 2.65 -12.07
C VAL A 104 6.93 1.13 -11.97
N LEU A 105 8.14 0.58 -12.07
CA LEU A 105 8.38 -0.87 -11.93
C LEU A 105 8.23 -1.29 -10.47
N LEU A 106 7.47 -2.35 -10.24
CA LEU A 106 7.30 -3.03 -8.96
C LEU A 106 7.79 -4.47 -9.11
N ASP A 107 9.09 -4.68 -8.92
CA ASP A 107 9.70 -5.99 -9.03
C ASP A 107 9.65 -6.71 -7.68
N ALA A 108 8.87 -7.80 -7.61
CA ALA A 108 8.75 -8.60 -6.40
C ALA A 108 9.92 -9.58 -6.19
N ASN A 109 10.88 -9.65 -7.09
CA ASN A 109 12.09 -10.43 -6.88
C ASN A 109 13.01 -9.75 -5.85
N PHE A 110 13.56 -10.55 -4.94
CA PHE A 110 14.53 -10.10 -3.94
C PHE A 110 15.82 -10.90 -4.06
N ASP A 111 16.94 -10.21 -4.25
CA ASP A 111 18.22 -10.85 -4.56
C ASP A 111 19.02 -11.26 -3.33
N GLU A 112 18.54 -10.91 -2.14
CA GLU A 112 19.13 -11.35 -0.87
C GLU A 112 18.69 -12.78 -0.50
N ASP A 113 19.22 -13.33 0.61
CA ASP A 113 18.98 -14.71 1.04
C ASP A 113 18.35 -14.83 2.44
N TRP A 114 18.05 -13.70 3.10
CA TRP A 114 17.61 -13.67 4.50
C TRP A 114 16.09 -13.70 4.72
N GLY A 115 15.28 -13.67 3.67
CA GLY A 115 13.83 -13.75 3.77
C GLY A 115 13.08 -12.77 2.87
N ASP A 116 11.79 -12.59 3.13
CA ASP A 116 10.96 -11.65 2.38
C ASP A 116 11.10 -10.23 2.93
N LEU A 117 11.03 -9.23 2.05
CA LEU A 117 11.13 -7.81 2.36
C LEU A 117 9.78 -7.13 2.15
N CYS A 118 9.31 -6.38 3.16
CA CYS A 118 8.25 -5.39 2.99
C CYS A 118 8.84 -4.12 2.36
N CYS A 119 8.74 -4.01 1.04
CA CYS A 119 9.25 -2.87 0.29
C CYS A 119 8.26 -1.70 0.37
N LEU A 120 8.78 -0.47 0.45
CA LEU A 120 8.01 0.77 0.41
C LEU A 120 8.59 1.67 -0.67
N ASP A 121 7.85 1.88 -1.74
CA ASP A 121 8.26 2.72 -2.86
C ASP A 121 7.35 3.95 -2.98
N GLU A 122 7.96 5.14 -3.11
CA GLU A 122 7.27 6.37 -3.48
C GLU A 122 7.06 6.36 -5.00
N ILE A 123 5.79 6.25 -5.43
CA ILE A 123 5.42 6.17 -6.85
C ILE A 123 4.93 7.50 -7.42
N TYR A 124 4.61 8.46 -6.55
CA TYR A 124 4.21 9.82 -6.93
C TYR A 124 4.62 10.82 -5.85
N SER A 125 5.14 11.96 -6.29
CA SER A 125 5.38 13.14 -5.47
C SER A 125 5.17 14.39 -6.32
N GLY A 126 4.10 15.13 -6.04
CA GLY A 126 3.69 16.26 -6.90
C GLY A 126 2.67 17.18 -6.26
N ALA A 127 1.81 17.74 -7.08
CA ALA A 127 0.71 18.57 -6.61
C ALA A 127 -0.30 17.72 -5.83
N LYS A 128 -0.86 18.29 -4.76
CA LYS A 128 -1.97 17.66 -4.04
C LYS A 128 -3.20 17.59 -4.94
N GLY A 129 -3.81 16.42 -5.04
CA GLY A 129 -5.00 16.20 -5.87
C GLY A 129 -5.59 14.81 -5.68
N GLU A 130 -6.67 14.57 -6.41
CA GLU A 130 -7.22 13.23 -6.61
C GLU A 130 -6.42 12.54 -7.71
N HIS A 131 -6.01 11.30 -7.43
CA HIS A 131 -5.21 10.49 -8.33
C HIS A 131 -5.81 9.09 -8.51
N THR A 132 -5.67 8.56 -9.71
CA THR A 132 -5.93 7.14 -9.99
C THR A 132 -4.60 6.39 -9.95
N VAL A 133 -4.52 5.36 -9.12
CA VAL A 133 -3.38 4.43 -9.05
C VAL A 133 -3.83 3.09 -9.63
N GLU A 134 -3.25 2.68 -10.74
CA GLU A 134 -3.48 1.39 -11.38
C GLU A 134 -2.23 0.52 -11.25
N ILE A 135 -2.37 -0.70 -10.73
CA ILE A 135 -1.28 -1.67 -10.64
C ILE A 135 -1.63 -2.85 -11.53
N VAL A 136 -0.73 -3.18 -12.44
CA VAL A 136 -0.92 -4.25 -13.44
C VAL A 136 0.21 -5.25 -13.36
N ILE A 137 -0.10 -6.53 -13.28
CA ILE A 137 0.88 -7.61 -13.36
C ILE A 137 1.39 -7.72 -14.78
N ASP A 138 2.69 -7.52 -14.99
CA ASP A 138 3.36 -7.59 -16.28
C ASP A 138 3.87 -9.00 -16.59
N THR A 139 4.49 -9.64 -15.59
CA THR A 139 4.98 -11.02 -15.71
C THR A 139 4.59 -11.85 -14.51
N GLU A 140 4.22 -13.10 -14.77
CA GLU A 140 3.93 -14.08 -13.73
C GLU A 140 5.22 -14.55 -13.04
N GLY A 141 5.08 -14.98 -11.79
CA GLY A 141 6.11 -15.70 -11.08
C GLY A 141 6.05 -17.20 -11.35
N LYS A 142 6.81 -17.96 -10.56
CA LYS A 142 6.67 -19.41 -10.53
C LYS A 142 5.31 -19.81 -9.97
N GLU A 143 4.94 -21.09 -10.15
CA GLU A 143 3.73 -21.66 -9.55
C GLU A 143 3.65 -21.34 -8.04
N ASN A 144 2.50 -20.84 -7.58
CA ASN A 144 2.25 -20.42 -6.20
C ASN A 144 3.08 -19.21 -5.72
N SER A 145 3.64 -18.42 -6.62
CA SER A 145 4.26 -17.15 -6.29
C SER A 145 3.34 -15.99 -6.68
N ASP A 146 2.74 -15.34 -5.66
CA ASP A 146 1.84 -14.22 -5.88
C ASP A 146 2.55 -12.88 -5.73
N PHE A 147 2.13 -11.90 -6.54
CA PHE A 147 2.39 -10.51 -6.24
C PHE A 147 1.50 -10.09 -5.07
N MET A 148 2.11 -9.61 -4.00
CA MET A 148 1.40 -9.16 -2.81
C MET A 148 1.54 -7.66 -2.65
N LEU A 149 0.48 -6.93 -2.94
CA LEU A 149 0.33 -5.53 -2.58
C LEU A 149 -0.16 -5.44 -1.14
N ILE A 150 0.63 -4.90 -0.24
CA ILE A 150 0.33 -4.86 1.20
C ILE A 150 -0.56 -3.66 1.54
N SER A 151 -0.23 -2.49 1.00
CA SER A 151 -1.02 -1.27 1.22
C SER A 151 -0.71 -0.18 0.20
N VAL A 152 -1.65 0.75 0.04
CA VAL A 152 -1.43 2.05 -0.58
C VAL A 152 -1.36 3.10 0.53
N ILE A 153 -0.39 4.00 0.46
CA ILE A 153 -0.20 5.07 1.47
C ILE A 153 -0.23 6.40 0.74
N THR A 154 -0.98 7.35 1.28
CA THR A 154 -0.98 8.74 0.79
C THR A 154 -0.54 9.68 1.90
N ALA A 155 0.09 10.79 1.53
CA ALA A 155 0.43 11.87 2.43
C ALA A 155 0.28 13.23 1.74
N ASN A 156 0.26 14.29 2.54
CA ASN A 156 0.23 15.66 2.05
C ASN A 156 1.54 16.36 2.45
N LYS A 157 2.16 16.98 1.45
CA LYS A 157 3.38 17.76 1.63
C LYS A 157 3.04 19.21 1.97
#